data_4ef8cd0ab5c3ae796d50add7ce736fbe
#
_entry.id   4ef8cd0ab5c3ae796d50add7ce736fbe
#
_cell.length_a   1.000
_cell.length_b   1.000
_cell.length_c   1.000
_cell.angle_alpha   90.00
_cell.angle_beta   90.00
_cell.angle_gamma   90.00
#
_symmetry.space_group_name_H-M   'P 1'
#
loop_
_entity.id
_entity.type
_entity.pdbx_description
1 polymer ?
#
loop_
_entity_poly.entity_id
_entity_poly.type
_entity_poly.pdbx_seq_one_letter_code
_entity_poly.pdbx_strand_id
1 'polypeptide(L)'
;MDIKIKQREVEQLKGTIICYGDSNTYGYDPGSCMEGRYPREIRWTGILEEQSGWKIKNHGINGRCIPHDPSQLGFAVRQVEQWKKETAPVRLWIMLGTNDLLMNPGFTAEDTAARMKIFLKKLQQEAGIKKENMRLWLIAPPPVEYGAWVNEERLYQQSRRLEEEYRKTAEELGTEFTGTGDWEIPLVFDGVHFSEKGHRKFAEKLLEEIIWQKE
;
A
#
# COMPACT_ATOMS: atom_id res chain seq x y z
N MET A 1 3.04 24.06 -16.67
CA MET A 1 2.07 23.06 -17.15
C MET A 1 0.74 23.37 -16.47
N ASP A 2 -0.28 23.64 -17.24
CA ASP A 2 -1.46 24.38 -16.81
C ASP A 2 -2.35 23.56 -15.87
N ILE A 3 -2.71 24.10 -14.71
CA ILE A 3 -3.59 23.47 -13.70
C ILE A 3 -4.91 22.97 -14.31
N LYS A 4 -5.41 23.66 -15.36
CA LYS A 4 -6.63 23.27 -16.09
C LYS A 4 -6.46 21.98 -16.93
N ILE A 5 -5.27 21.67 -17.41
CA ILE A 5 -4.99 20.44 -18.14
C ILE A 5 -4.98 19.27 -17.14
N LYS A 6 -4.32 19.44 -15.98
CA LYS A 6 -4.34 18.48 -14.88
C LYS A 6 -5.76 18.18 -14.38
N GLN A 7 -6.64 19.16 -14.27
CA GLN A 7 -8.03 18.96 -13.85
C GLN A 7 -8.87 18.17 -14.86
N ARG A 8 -8.68 18.38 -16.17
CA ARG A 8 -9.40 17.61 -17.22
C ARG A 8 -8.95 16.14 -17.29
N GLU A 9 -7.68 15.87 -17.03
CA GLU A 9 -7.15 14.50 -17.00
C GLU A 9 -7.65 13.73 -15.77
N VAL A 10 -7.81 14.39 -14.62
CA VAL A 10 -8.39 13.83 -13.40
C VAL A 10 -9.88 13.53 -13.55
N GLU A 11 -10.65 14.31 -14.31
CA GLU A 11 -12.08 14.04 -14.57
C GLU A 11 -12.37 12.72 -15.30
N GLN A 12 -11.37 12.10 -15.94
CA GLN A 12 -11.50 10.77 -16.56
C GLN A 12 -11.22 9.60 -15.61
N LEU A 13 -10.77 9.87 -14.38
CA LEU A 13 -10.50 8.86 -13.37
C LEU A 13 -11.78 8.50 -12.61
N LYS A 14 -12.67 7.71 -13.21
CA LYS A 14 -13.87 7.21 -12.53
C LYS A 14 -13.69 5.72 -12.20
N GLY A 15 -13.85 5.36 -10.93
CA GLY A 15 -13.79 3.98 -10.49
C GLY A 15 -13.56 3.84 -8.99
N THR A 16 -13.61 2.62 -8.49
CA THR A 16 -13.31 2.31 -7.10
C THR A 16 -11.95 1.65 -7.00
N ILE A 17 -11.12 2.12 -6.07
CA ILE A 17 -9.85 1.49 -5.69
C ILE A 17 -10.03 0.89 -4.30
N ILE A 18 -9.59 -0.34 -4.13
CA ILE A 18 -9.45 -0.99 -2.83
C ILE A 18 -8.00 -0.88 -2.39
N CYS A 19 -7.76 -0.32 -1.20
CA CYS A 19 -6.45 -0.25 -0.58
C CYS A 19 -6.36 -1.31 0.52
N TYR A 20 -5.63 -2.39 0.25
CA TYR A 20 -5.35 -3.48 1.19
C TYR A 20 -3.98 -3.25 1.82
N GLY A 21 -3.92 -2.90 3.09
CA GLY A 21 -2.67 -2.53 3.74
C GLY A 21 -2.70 -2.67 5.26
N ASP A 22 -1.65 -2.19 5.88
CA ASP A 22 -1.41 -2.18 7.33
C ASP A 22 -1.85 -0.88 8.01
N SER A 23 -1.17 -0.53 9.10
CA SER A 23 -1.40 0.69 9.90
C SER A 23 -1.18 1.98 9.11
N ASN A 24 -0.22 2.03 8.17
CA ASN A 24 0.00 3.20 7.33
C ASN A 24 -1.14 3.41 6.31
N THR A 25 -1.78 2.33 5.87
CA THR A 25 -3.01 2.42 5.07
C THR A 25 -4.22 2.74 5.95
N TYR A 26 -4.33 2.12 7.14
CA TYR A 26 -5.36 2.45 8.11
C TYR A 26 -5.36 3.93 8.48
N GLY A 27 -4.16 4.51 8.60
CA GLY A 27 -3.91 5.87 9.04
C GLY A 27 -3.78 5.93 10.56
N TYR A 28 -2.98 5.01 11.12
CA TYR A 28 -2.72 4.96 12.56
C TYR A 28 -2.01 6.23 13.03
N ASP A 29 -2.53 6.82 14.10
CA ASP A 29 -1.97 7.98 14.80
C ASP A 29 -1.45 7.56 16.17
N PRO A 30 -0.14 7.35 16.33
CA PRO A 30 0.44 6.98 17.62
C PRO A 30 0.42 8.11 18.66
N GLY A 31 0.13 9.34 18.24
CA GLY A 31 -0.05 10.49 19.15
C GLY A 31 -1.46 10.66 19.69
N SER A 32 -2.43 9.91 19.16
CA SER A 32 -3.83 10.00 19.58
C SER A 32 -4.06 9.27 20.91
N CYS A 33 -4.65 9.97 21.87
CA CYS A 33 -5.06 9.39 23.16
C CYS A 33 -6.40 8.64 23.10
N MET A 34 -7.17 8.73 22.00
CA MET A 34 -8.55 8.23 21.95
C MET A 34 -8.77 7.17 20.88
N GLU A 35 -8.58 7.48 19.60
CA GLU A 35 -8.96 6.57 18.52
C GLU A 35 -7.77 5.90 17.81
N GLY A 36 -6.56 6.41 18.02
CA GLY A 36 -5.35 5.89 17.35
C GLY A 36 -5.46 5.92 15.82
N ARG A 37 -6.21 6.88 15.26
CA ARG A 37 -6.43 7.02 13.82
C ARG A 37 -6.56 8.48 13.42
N TYR A 38 -5.78 8.89 12.42
CA TYR A 38 -5.95 10.21 11.82
C TYR A 38 -7.34 10.43 11.23
N PRO A 39 -7.90 11.66 11.27
CA PRO A 39 -9.09 12.04 10.52
C PRO A 39 -8.97 11.72 9.02
N ARG A 40 -10.10 11.55 8.34
CA ARG A 40 -10.11 11.13 6.92
C ARG A 40 -9.31 12.09 6.03
N GLU A 41 -9.42 13.38 6.25
CA GLU A 41 -8.75 14.46 5.52
C GLU A 41 -7.23 14.50 5.71
N ILE A 42 -6.71 13.85 6.74
CA ILE A 42 -5.27 13.70 6.99
C ILE A 42 -4.71 12.42 6.35
N ARG A 43 -5.50 11.35 6.28
CA ARG A 43 -5.04 10.07 5.73
C ARG A 43 -4.78 10.16 4.24
N TRP A 44 -3.69 9.57 3.77
CA TRP A 44 -3.34 9.56 2.35
C TRP A 44 -4.47 9.05 1.45
N THR A 45 -5.26 8.08 1.92
CA THR A 45 -6.41 7.54 1.18
C THR A 45 -7.54 8.55 1.04
N GLY A 46 -7.80 9.37 2.05
CA GLY A 46 -8.81 10.42 1.99
C GLY A 46 -8.38 11.61 1.14
N ILE A 47 -7.11 12.03 1.27
CA ILE A 47 -6.51 13.08 0.45
C ILE A 47 -6.55 12.67 -1.03
N LEU A 48 -6.14 11.43 -1.33
CA LEU A 48 -6.14 10.92 -2.70
C LEU A 48 -7.55 10.86 -3.29
N GLU A 49 -8.54 10.42 -2.51
CA GLU A 49 -9.94 10.38 -2.94
C GLU A 49 -10.45 11.77 -3.31
N GLU A 50 -10.15 12.77 -2.49
CA GLU A 50 -10.54 14.16 -2.71
C GLU A 50 -9.88 14.76 -3.96
N GLN A 51 -8.59 14.49 -4.16
CA GLN A 51 -7.81 15.10 -5.24
C GLN A 51 -7.99 14.39 -6.60
N SER A 52 -8.24 13.08 -6.58
CA SER A 52 -8.31 12.28 -7.81
C SER A 52 -9.72 12.07 -8.35
N GLY A 53 -10.74 12.25 -7.53
CA GLY A 53 -12.12 11.88 -7.87
C GLY A 53 -12.40 10.37 -7.89
N TRP A 54 -11.42 9.54 -7.54
CA TRP A 54 -11.61 8.09 -7.37
C TRP A 54 -12.33 7.82 -6.06
N LYS A 55 -13.14 6.77 -6.02
CA LYS A 55 -13.67 6.25 -4.77
C LYS A 55 -12.64 5.33 -4.11
N ILE A 56 -12.16 5.69 -2.94
CA ILE A 56 -11.15 4.91 -2.23
C ILE A 56 -11.78 4.10 -1.09
N LYS A 57 -11.64 2.79 -1.13
CA LYS A 57 -12.02 1.88 -0.06
C LYS A 57 -10.78 1.50 0.75
N ASN A 58 -10.64 2.11 1.91
CA ASN A 58 -9.54 1.86 2.82
C ASN A 58 -9.80 0.61 3.67
N HIS A 59 -9.11 -0.47 3.37
CA HIS A 59 -9.08 -1.73 4.12
C HIS A 59 -7.75 -1.94 4.84
N GLY A 60 -7.14 -0.87 5.35
CA GLY A 60 -5.98 -0.93 6.25
C GLY A 60 -6.37 -1.53 7.61
N ILE A 61 -5.49 -2.35 8.19
CA ILE A 61 -5.63 -2.92 9.53
C ILE A 61 -4.28 -2.82 10.24
N ASN A 62 -4.28 -2.29 11.47
CA ASN A 62 -3.07 -2.19 12.28
C ASN A 62 -2.41 -3.56 12.48
N GLY A 63 -1.09 -3.61 12.33
CA GLY A 63 -0.31 -4.84 12.52
C GLY A 63 -0.48 -5.91 11.44
N ARG A 64 -1.18 -5.62 10.32
CA ARG A 64 -1.37 -6.61 9.27
C ARG A 64 -0.04 -7.00 8.62
N CYS A 65 0.29 -8.28 8.69
CA CYS A 65 1.31 -8.92 7.87
C CYS A 65 0.73 -9.41 6.54
N ILE A 66 1.60 -9.80 5.62
CA ILE A 66 1.22 -10.48 4.39
C ILE A 66 0.56 -11.83 4.76
N PRO A 67 -0.64 -12.15 4.26
CA PRO A 67 -1.23 -13.47 4.44
C PRO A 67 -0.27 -14.58 3.94
N HIS A 68 0.04 -15.56 4.78
CA HIS A 68 1.07 -16.56 4.46
C HIS A 68 0.68 -18.00 4.78
N ASP A 69 -0.23 -18.23 5.71
CA ASP A 69 -0.78 -19.57 5.93
C ASP A 69 -2.06 -19.81 5.11
N PRO A 70 -2.46 -21.09 4.90
CA PRO A 70 -3.65 -21.42 4.08
C PRO A 70 -4.94 -20.75 4.55
N SER A 71 -5.13 -20.55 5.86
CA SER A 71 -6.31 -19.93 6.45
C SER A 71 -6.36 -18.44 6.14
N GLN A 72 -5.27 -17.73 6.38
CA GLN A 72 -5.12 -16.29 6.10
C GLN A 72 -5.26 -16.01 4.60
N LEU A 73 -4.59 -16.81 3.76
CA LEU A 73 -4.69 -16.70 2.31
C LEU A 73 -6.13 -16.92 1.82
N GLY A 74 -6.78 -17.98 2.28
CA GLY A 74 -8.18 -18.26 1.92
C GLY A 74 -9.14 -17.17 2.41
N PHE A 75 -8.90 -16.60 3.58
CA PHE A 75 -9.70 -15.49 4.09
C PHE A 75 -9.52 -14.23 3.24
N ALA A 76 -8.29 -13.87 2.90
CA ALA A 76 -8.01 -12.69 2.07
C ALA A 76 -8.63 -12.81 0.67
N VAL A 77 -8.56 -14.01 0.05
CA VAL A 77 -9.23 -14.29 -1.24
C VAL A 77 -10.71 -14.03 -1.14
N ARG A 78 -11.40 -14.62 -0.16
CA ARG A 78 -12.85 -14.42 0.03
C ARG A 78 -13.22 -12.96 0.27
N GLN A 79 -12.42 -12.22 1.04
CA GLN A 79 -12.63 -10.78 1.24
C GLN A 79 -12.56 -10.03 -0.09
N VAL A 80 -11.54 -10.27 -0.89
CA VAL A 80 -11.37 -9.60 -2.18
C VAL A 80 -12.51 -9.97 -3.14
N GLU A 81 -12.94 -11.23 -3.18
CA GLU A 81 -14.11 -11.64 -3.97
C GLU A 81 -15.40 -10.93 -3.55
N GLN A 82 -15.60 -10.78 -2.24
CA GLN A 82 -16.73 -10.03 -1.71
C GLN A 82 -16.67 -8.55 -2.13
N TRP A 83 -15.55 -7.90 -1.98
CA TRP A 83 -15.38 -6.50 -2.38
C TRP A 83 -15.56 -6.29 -3.90
N LYS A 84 -15.13 -7.24 -4.72
CA LYS A 84 -15.39 -7.21 -6.18
C LYS A 84 -16.89 -7.19 -6.48
N LYS A 85 -17.69 -7.97 -5.77
CA LYS A 85 -19.16 -8.03 -5.94
C LYS A 85 -19.84 -6.74 -5.46
N GLU A 86 -19.38 -6.18 -4.34
CA GLU A 86 -20.02 -5.03 -3.71
C GLU A 86 -19.72 -3.69 -4.39
N THR A 87 -18.52 -3.53 -4.91
CA THR A 87 -18.03 -2.21 -5.35
C THR A 87 -17.57 -2.14 -6.80
N ALA A 88 -17.51 -3.29 -7.50
CA ALA A 88 -16.95 -3.39 -8.85
C ALA A 88 -15.63 -2.59 -9.00
N PRO A 89 -14.62 -2.85 -8.16
CA PRO A 89 -13.41 -2.06 -8.12
C PRO A 89 -12.59 -2.25 -9.41
N VAL A 90 -11.94 -1.18 -9.85
CA VAL A 90 -11.07 -1.22 -11.03
C VAL A 90 -9.62 -1.52 -10.67
N ARG A 91 -9.24 -1.31 -9.39
CA ARG A 91 -7.88 -1.57 -8.89
C ARG A 91 -7.91 -2.13 -7.46
N LEU A 92 -6.98 -3.04 -7.20
CA LEU A 92 -6.61 -3.49 -5.87
C LEU A 92 -5.14 -3.08 -5.61
N TRP A 93 -4.95 -2.18 -4.67
CA TRP A 93 -3.65 -1.73 -4.21
C TRP A 93 -3.26 -2.48 -2.96
N ILE A 94 -2.06 -3.06 -2.95
CA ILE A 94 -1.51 -3.79 -1.83
C ILE A 94 -0.25 -3.11 -1.37
N MET A 95 -0.23 -2.68 -0.10
CA MET A 95 0.93 -2.11 0.57
C MET A 95 1.10 -2.79 1.93
N LEU A 96 1.97 -3.79 1.99
CA LEU A 96 2.30 -4.62 3.15
C LEU A 96 3.78 -4.98 3.13
N GLY A 97 4.29 -5.52 4.22
CA GLY A 97 5.66 -6.05 4.34
C GLY A 97 6.42 -5.47 5.52
N THR A 98 6.11 -4.24 5.93
CA THR A 98 6.74 -3.60 7.09
C THR A 98 6.57 -4.45 8.36
N ASN A 99 5.36 -4.94 8.64
CA ASN A 99 5.09 -5.77 9.82
C ASN A 99 5.74 -7.16 9.71
N ASP A 100 5.92 -7.69 8.51
CA ASP A 100 6.64 -8.96 8.31
C ASP A 100 8.09 -8.84 8.76
N LEU A 101 8.76 -7.74 8.45
CA LEU A 101 10.12 -7.45 8.89
C LEU A 101 10.20 -7.14 10.40
N LEU A 102 9.23 -6.38 10.93
CA LEU A 102 9.17 -5.99 12.36
C LEU A 102 8.92 -7.19 13.28
N MET A 103 7.99 -8.06 12.91
CA MET A 103 7.53 -9.16 13.77
C MET A 103 8.35 -10.44 13.61
N ASN A 104 9.22 -10.53 12.60
CA ASN A 104 10.05 -11.71 12.36
C ASN A 104 11.53 -11.32 12.32
N PRO A 105 12.24 -11.43 13.46
CA PRO A 105 13.63 -10.98 13.58
C PRO A 105 14.62 -11.61 12.60
N GLY A 106 14.31 -12.79 12.03
CA GLY A 106 15.13 -13.44 11.03
C GLY A 106 14.78 -13.12 9.58
N PHE A 107 13.72 -12.36 9.32
CA PHE A 107 13.27 -12.12 7.94
C PHE A 107 14.13 -11.09 7.23
N THR A 108 14.36 -11.42 5.96
CA THR A 108 14.98 -10.54 4.96
C THR A 108 13.93 -9.93 4.04
N ALA A 109 14.35 -8.99 3.21
CA ALA A 109 13.51 -8.45 2.15
C ALA A 109 13.06 -9.55 1.17
N GLU A 110 13.96 -10.50 0.87
CA GLU A 110 13.71 -11.65 0.00
C GLU A 110 12.63 -12.59 0.59
N ASP A 111 12.68 -12.88 1.90
CA ASP A 111 11.68 -13.69 2.57
C ASP A 111 10.31 -13.03 2.54
N THR A 112 10.28 -11.71 2.77
CA THR A 112 9.06 -10.90 2.73
C THR A 112 8.49 -10.86 1.31
N ALA A 113 9.32 -10.69 0.30
CA ALA A 113 8.91 -10.72 -1.10
C ALA A 113 8.41 -12.11 -1.54
N ALA A 114 9.02 -13.19 -1.03
CA ALA A 114 8.55 -14.55 -1.28
C ALA A 114 7.12 -14.76 -0.74
N ARG A 115 6.80 -14.26 0.46
CA ARG A 115 5.41 -14.26 0.99
C ARG A 115 4.48 -13.45 0.10
N MET A 116 4.88 -12.24 -0.28
CA MET A 116 4.09 -11.38 -1.16
C MET A 116 3.79 -12.06 -2.49
N LYS A 117 4.78 -12.70 -3.10
CA LYS A 117 4.62 -13.45 -4.35
C LYS A 117 3.57 -14.56 -4.24
N ILE A 118 3.59 -15.33 -3.15
CA ILE A 118 2.57 -16.36 -2.89
C ILE A 118 1.18 -15.73 -2.77
N PHE A 119 1.06 -14.65 -2.02
CA PHE A 119 -0.20 -13.95 -1.81
C PHE A 119 -0.77 -13.39 -3.13
N LEU A 120 0.04 -12.70 -3.92
CA LEU A 120 -0.37 -12.14 -5.20
C LEU A 120 -0.80 -13.23 -6.20
N LYS A 121 -0.04 -14.32 -6.30
CA LYS A 121 -0.41 -15.49 -7.12
C LYS A 121 -1.76 -16.06 -6.71
N LYS A 122 -2.01 -16.18 -5.42
CA LYS A 122 -3.28 -16.67 -4.87
C LYS A 122 -4.44 -15.78 -5.26
N LEU A 123 -4.28 -14.45 -5.17
CA LEU A 123 -5.29 -13.49 -5.57
C LEU A 123 -5.57 -13.56 -7.09
N GLN A 124 -4.55 -13.67 -7.91
CA GLN A 124 -4.72 -13.80 -9.36
C GLN A 124 -5.45 -15.09 -9.75
N GLN A 125 -5.09 -16.20 -9.13
CA GLN A 125 -5.61 -17.53 -9.46
C GLN A 125 -7.03 -17.76 -8.91
N GLU A 126 -7.26 -17.47 -7.63
CA GLU A 126 -8.48 -17.84 -6.93
C GLU A 126 -9.51 -16.70 -6.86
N ALA A 127 -9.09 -15.46 -6.59
CA ALA A 127 -10.01 -14.32 -6.65
C ALA A 127 -10.27 -13.85 -8.09
N GLY A 128 -9.64 -14.49 -9.08
CA GLY A 128 -9.83 -14.17 -10.49
C GLY A 128 -9.48 -12.72 -10.83
N ILE A 129 -8.41 -12.20 -10.22
CA ILE A 129 -7.91 -10.86 -10.53
C ILE A 129 -7.09 -10.96 -11.81
N LYS A 130 -7.59 -10.30 -12.87
CA LYS A 130 -6.93 -10.22 -14.16
C LYS A 130 -6.89 -8.77 -14.61
N LYS A 131 -5.90 -8.42 -15.43
CA LYS A 131 -5.70 -7.05 -15.94
C LYS A 131 -6.96 -6.46 -16.57
N GLU A 132 -7.79 -7.30 -17.18
CA GLU A 132 -9.01 -6.90 -17.90
C GLU A 132 -10.18 -6.57 -16.97
N ASN A 133 -10.19 -7.07 -15.73
CA ASN A 133 -11.30 -6.86 -14.80
C ASN A 133 -10.96 -6.03 -13.58
N MET A 134 -9.79 -6.22 -13.00
CA MET A 134 -9.30 -5.45 -11.87
C MET A 134 -7.77 -5.47 -11.85
N ARG A 135 -7.14 -4.31 -11.97
CA ARG A 135 -5.68 -4.22 -11.95
C ARG A 135 -5.16 -4.43 -10.54
N LEU A 136 -4.20 -5.34 -10.41
CA LEU A 136 -3.47 -5.57 -9.18
C LEU A 136 -2.22 -4.68 -9.18
N TRP A 137 -2.07 -3.90 -8.12
CA TRP A 137 -0.96 -2.95 -7.98
C TRP A 137 -0.25 -3.19 -6.66
N LEU A 138 1.01 -3.56 -6.74
CA LEU A 138 1.90 -3.70 -5.60
C LEU A 138 2.61 -2.36 -5.34
N ILE A 139 2.43 -1.83 -4.14
CA ILE A 139 3.13 -0.64 -3.67
C ILE A 139 4.15 -1.10 -2.62
N ALA A 140 5.43 -0.86 -2.86
CA ALA A 140 6.43 -1.07 -1.83
C ALA A 140 6.17 -0.09 -0.68
N PRO A 141 6.13 -0.54 0.60
CA PRO A 141 6.02 0.39 1.70
C PRO A 141 7.27 1.27 1.78
N PRO A 142 7.14 2.56 2.14
CA PRO A 142 8.29 3.41 2.39
C PRO A 142 9.23 2.78 3.41
N PRO A 143 10.56 2.96 3.22
CA PRO A 143 11.53 2.47 4.18
C PRO A 143 11.29 3.02 5.59
N VAL A 144 11.55 2.19 6.58
CA VAL A 144 11.53 2.63 7.99
C VAL A 144 12.78 3.46 8.32
N GLU A 145 12.68 4.33 9.32
CA GLU A 145 13.77 5.12 9.84
C GLU A 145 14.06 4.75 11.29
N TYR A 146 15.25 5.11 11.79
CA TYR A 146 15.55 4.91 13.20
C TYR A 146 14.54 5.66 14.08
N GLY A 147 14.03 4.98 15.10
CA GLY A 147 13.01 5.49 15.98
C GLY A 147 12.71 4.53 17.11
N ALA A 148 11.66 4.78 17.87
CA ALA A 148 11.33 3.98 19.06
C ALA A 148 11.05 2.49 18.73
N TRP A 149 10.59 2.17 17.53
CA TRP A 149 10.33 0.79 17.08
C TRP A 149 11.41 0.23 16.16
N VAL A 150 12.29 1.08 15.67
CA VAL A 150 13.36 0.70 14.72
C VAL A 150 14.70 1.07 15.36
N ASN A 151 15.25 0.17 16.14
CA ASN A 151 16.53 0.30 16.84
C ASN A 151 17.59 -0.69 16.34
N GLU A 152 17.24 -1.51 15.34
CA GLU A 152 18.13 -2.52 14.74
C GLU A 152 18.52 -2.12 13.32
N GLU A 153 19.82 -2.16 13.04
CA GLU A 153 20.38 -1.94 11.69
C GLU A 153 19.73 -2.84 10.64
N ARG A 154 19.41 -4.09 11.02
CA ARG A 154 18.75 -5.05 10.14
C ARG A 154 17.44 -4.51 9.59
N LEU A 155 16.54 -4.01 10.45
CA LEU A 155 15.23 -3.49 10.02
C LEU A 155 15.38 -2.33 9.05
N TYR A 156 16.30 -1.40 9.37
CA TYR A 156 16.63 -0.26 8.54
C TYR A 156 17.09 -0.70 7.15
N GLN A 157 18.03 -1.65 7.08
CA GLN A 157 18.58 -2.15 5.82
C GLN A 157 17.58 -3.00 5.02
N GLN A 158 16.85 -3.91 5.67
CA GLN A 158 15.91 -4.78 4.98
C GLN A 158 14.71 -4.02 4.42
N SER A 159 14.22 -2.99 5.11
CA SER A 159 13.12 -2.16 4.59
C SER A 159 13.51 -1.42 3.30
N ARG A 160 14.76 -0.98 3.17
CA ARG A 160 15.27 -0.32 1.96
C ARG A 160 15.45 -1.28 0.78
N ARG A 161 15.80 -2.53 1.05
CA ARG A 161 15.94 -3.57 0.02
C ARG A 161 14.61 -4.10 -0.48
N LEU A 162 13.53 -3.92 0.29
CA LEU A 162 12.23 -4.50 0.00
C LEU A 162 11.64 -4.00 -1.33
N GLU A 163 11.89 -2.75 -1.70
CA GLU A 163 11.43 -2.21 -2.99
C GLU A 163 12.00 -2.98 -4.17
N GLU A 164 13.31 -3.26 -4.18
CA GLU A 164 13.95 -4.02 -5.26
C GLU A 164 13.37 -5.42 -5.39
N GLU A 165 13.18 -6.12 -4.26
CA GLU A 165 12.62 -7.47 -4.25
C GLU A 165 11.14 -7.49 -4.67
N TYR A 166 10.38 -6.45 -4.33
CA TYR A 166 9.00 -6.30 -4.78
C TYR A 166 8.90 -5.95 -6.27
N ARG A 167 9.83 -5.16 -6.80
CA ARG A 167 9.93 -4.89 -8.23
C ARG A 167 10.11 -6.19 -9.03
N LYS A 168 11.06 -7.03 -8.63
CA LYS A 168 11.28 -8.36 -9.23
C LYS A 168 10.01 -9.23 -9.18
N THR A 169 9.33 -9.22 -8.02
CA THR A 169 8.08 -9.96 -7.84
C THR A 169 6.97 -9.45 -8.77
N ALA A 170 6.82 -8.13 -8.90
CA ALA A 170 5.82 -7.52 -9.74
C ALA A 170 6.07 -7.80 -11.23
N GLU A 171 7.32 -7.71 -11.68
CA GLU A 171 7.74 -8.05 -13.05
C GLU A 171 7.43 -9.51 -13.38
N GLU A 172 7.80 -10.44 -12.48
CA GLU A 172 7.51 -11.88 -12.67
C GLU A 172 6.01 -12.19 -12.78
N LEU A 173 5.19 -11.47 -12.03
CA LEU A 173 3.74 -11.70 -11.97
C LEU A 173 2.93 -10.84 -12.96
N GLY A 174 3.57 -9.91 -13.64
CA GLY A 174 2.90 -8.96 -14.54
C GLY A 174 1.91 -8.04 -13.80
N THR A 175 2.22 -7.66 -12.55
CA THR A 175 1.42 -6.69 -11.79
C THR A 175 1.94 -5.28 -11.95
N GLU A 176 1.09 -4.28 -11.77
CA GLU A 176 1.54 -2.89 -11.66
C GLU A 176 2.37 -2.72 -10.37
N PHE A 177 3.37 -1.84 -10.41
CA PHE A 177 4.28 -1.62 -9.30
C PHE A 177 4.59 -0.13 -9.10
N THR A 178 4.73 0.27 -7.84
CA THR A 178 5.26 1.56 -7.44
C THR A 178 6.30 1.39 -6.34
N GLY A 179 7.50 1.89 -6.58
CA GLY A 179 8.54 2.09 -5.58
C GLY A 179 8.30 3.39 -4.81
N THR A 180 8.68 3.39 -3.55
CA THR A 180 8.53 4.56 -2.67
C THR A 180 9.83 4.92 -1.94
N GLY A 181 10.91 4.23 -2.26
CA GLY A 181 12.19 4.32 -1.54
C GLY A 181 12.84 5.71 -1.57
N ASP A 182 12.62 6.45 -2.65
CA ASP A 182 13.13 7.82 -2.84
C ASP A 182 12.11 8.92 -2.47
N TRP A 183 10.93 8.54 -1.96
CA TRP A 183 9.89 9.51 -1.63
C TRP A 183 10.14 10.28 -0.33
N GLU A 184 11.07 9.82 0.51
CA GLU A 184 11.41 10.47 1.79
C GLU A 184 10.15 10.84 2.59
N ILE A 185 9.30 9.84 2.85
CA ILE A 185 8.03 10.02 3.55
C ILE A 185 8.29 10.36 5.02
N PRO A 186 7.83 11.53 5.53
CA PRO A 186 8.01 11.88 6.94
C PRO A 186 7.28 10.92 7.87
N LEU A 187 8.04 10.27 8.75
CA LEU A 187 7.52 9.36 9.76
C LEU A 187 7.36 10.08 11.12
N VAL A 188 6.65 9.46 12.06
CA VAL A 188 6.58 9.90 13.43
C VAL A 188 7.77 9.34 14.24
N PHE A 189 7.83 9.64 15.52
CA PHE A 189 8.92 9.28 16.43
C PHE A 189 9.26 7.79 16.51
N ASP A 190 8.34 6.91 16.11
CA ASP A 190 8.56 5.47 16.14
C ASP A 190 9.38 4.92 14.95
N GLY A 191 9.56 5.72 13.91
CA GLY A 191 10.32 5.37 12.72
C GLY A 191 9.57 4.49 11.72
N VAL A 192 8.26 4.26 11.91
CA VAL A 192 7.43 3.34 11.10
C VAL A 192 6.20 4.03 10.53
N HIS A 193 5.46 4.75 11.38
CA HIS A 193 4.17 5.30 11.00
C HIS A 193 4.29 6.68 10.35
N PHE A 194 3.44 6.92 9.36
CA PHE A 194 3.38 8.20 8.67
C PHE A 194 2.93 9.31 9.62
N SER A 195 3.64 10.43 9.61
CA SER A 195 3.14 11.68 10.21
C SER A 195 2.02 12.27 9.33
N GLU A 196 1.33 13.32 9.79
CA GLU A 196 0.38 14.06 8.96
C GLU A 196 1.03 14.55 7.64
N LYS A 197 2.26 15.05 7.72
CA LYS A 197 3.05 15.45 6.54
C LYS A 197 3.39 14.25 5.65
N GLY A 198 3.66 13.10 6.27
CA GLY A 198 3.92 11.84 5.59
C GLY A 198 2.72 11.36 4.78
N HIS A 199 1.53 11.39 5.38
CA HIS A 199 0.30 11.06 4.69
C HIS A 199 0.04 11.97 3.49
N ARG A 200 0.25 13.26 3.63
CA ARG A 200 0.10 14.23 2.55
C ARG A 200 1.10 13.97 1.41
N LYS A 201 2.38 13.88 1.74
CA LYS A 201 3.45 13.63 0.76
C LYS A 201 3.23 12.32 0.01
N PHE A 202 2.82 11.25 0.72
CA PHE A 202 2.51 9.97 0.11
C PHE A 202 1.35 10.04 -0.89
N ALA A 203 0.27 10.75 -0.53
CA ALA A 203 -0.86 10.94 -1.43
C ALA A 203 -0.48 11.73 -2.69
N GLU A 204 0.30 12.81 -2.53
CA GLU A 204 0.78 13.64 -3.65
C GLU A 204 1.67 12.83 -4.61
N LYS A 205 2.64 12.09 -4.08
CA LYS A 205 3.50 11.23 -4.88
C LYS A 205 2.74 10.12 -5.60
N LEU A 206 1.82 9.47 -4.90
CA LEU A 206 1.01 8.41 -5.51
C LEU A 206 0.08 8.96 -6.61
N LEU A 207 -0.43 10.17 -6.45
CA LEU A 207 -1.23 10.84 -7.48
C LEU A 207 -0.39 11.14 -8.73
N GLU A 208 0.86 11.59 -8.56
CA GLU A 208 1.80 11.77 -9.67
C GLU A 208 2.00 10.45 -10.43
N GLU A 209 2.29 9.34 -9.76
CA GLU A 209 2.46 8.02 -10.36
C GLU A 209 1.23 7.56 -11.17
N ILE A 210 0.02 7.78 -10.64
CA ILE A 210 -1.23 7.41 -11.33
C ILE A 210 -1.39 8.19 -12.64
N ILE A 211 -0.98 9.45 -12.65
CA ILE A 211 -1.06 10.31 -13.84
C ILE A 211 -0.04 9.89 -14.89
N TRP A 212 1.21 9.62 -14.50
CA TRP A 212 2.29 9.23 -15.41
C TRP A 212 2.08 7.87 -16.08
N GLN A 213 1.45 6.90 -15.42
CA GLN A 213 1.19 5.57 -16.00
C GLN A 213 0.06 5.56 -17.05
N LYS A 214 -0.48 6.72 -17.41
CA LYS A 214 -1.50 6.86 -18.47
C LYS A 214 -0.94 7.26 -19.83
N GLU A 215 0.31 7.70 -19.87
CA GLU A 215 1.04 7.97 -21.11
C GLU A 215 1.75 6.70 -21.60
#